data_c4106c68adf8f1dbeede13c867488d56
#
_entry.id   c4106c68adf8f1dbeede13c867488d56
#
_cell.length_a   1.000
_cell.length_b   1.000
_cell.length_c   1.000
_cell.angle_alpha   90.00
_cell.angle_beta   90.00
_cell.angle_gamma   90.00
#
_symmetry.space_group_name_H-M   'P 1'
#
loop_
_entity.id
_entity.type
_entity.pdbx_description
1 polymer ?
#
loop_
_entity_poly.entity_id
_entity_poly.type
_entity_poly.pdbx_seq_one_letter_code
_entity_poly.pdbx_strand_id
1 'polypeptide(L)'
;YPSIWERHTLDWKTDGSYSMSLEVGPYSAMGVQEARITVDTSGVWESGPESSEVHLSYWLPNNTIEGDKVPVIAVISPYFSYGPQGSESTPTNVIGAARGQFIFDNFLPHGYAFAQVAGFGTEESSGCFDYRGAGEGLGIHAAVEWLGTQNWSNGNVGLYGKSYEGATQWEAAAMGSEHLKTIVPMSGTTALHPLLYKNGSAEARSQIMHMNYFSSTVDYDQDDFDNICPDIVEGLFAGPVTYIGGEMDPYMQNYYNERSHIDKAFENWNGSIYWVQGMQDWNV
;
A
#
# COMPACT_ATOMS: atom_id res chain seq x y z
N TYR A 1 13.63 -24.32 -4.07
CA TYR A 1 12.66 -23.75 -5.03
C TYR A 1 13.41 -23.49 -6.32
N PRO A 2 12.93 -23.97 -7.50
CA PRO A 2 13.47 -23.48 -8.76
C PRO A 2 13.21 -21.97 -8.83
N SER A 3 14.22 -21.20 -9.16
CA SER A 3 14.07 -19.75 -9.26
C SER A 3 13.05 -19.43 -10.36
N ILE A 4 12.19 -18.46 -10.13
CA ILE A 4 11.22 -17.97 -11.13
C ILE A 4 11.91 -17.64 -12.47
N TRP A 5 13.17 -17.28 -12.44
CA TRP A 5 14.01 -16.92 -13.58
C TRP A 5 14.37 -18.07 -14.51
N GLU A 6 14.33 -19.32 -14.04
CA GLU A 6 14.64 -20.49 -14.86
C GLU A 6 13.50 -20.91 -15.80
N ARG A 7 12.33 -20.23 -15.70
CA ARG A 7 11.11 -20.59 -16.42
C ARG A 7 10.73 -19.64 -17.54
N HIS A 8 11.58 -18.67 -17.85
CA HIS A 8 11.35 -17.76 -18.96
C HIS A 8 12.16 -18.18 -20.18
N THR A 9 11.52 -18.66 -21.21
CA THR A 9 12.12 -18.77 -22.54
C THR A 9 11.83 -17.51 -23.35
N LEU A 10 12.88 -16.79 -23.70
CA LEU A 10 12.79 -15.67 -24.62
C LEU A 10 13.14 -16.18 -26.02
N ASP A 11 12.15 -16.44 -26.83
CA ASP A 11 12.36 -16.85 -28.23
C ASP A 11 12.43 -15.64 -29.14
N TRP A 12 13.64 -15.31 -29.60
CA TRP A 12 13.85 -14.32 -30.63
C TRP A 12 13.52 -14.90 -32.00
N LYS A 13 12.60 -14.26 -32.70
CA LYS A 13 12.28 -14.62 -34.07
C LYS A 13 13.18 -13.90 -35.06
N THR A 14 13.36 -14.49 -36.22
CA THR A 14 14.20 -13.93 -37.30
C THR A 14 13.70 -12.60 -37.85
N ASP A 15 12.46 -12.23 -37.58
CA ASP A 15 11.85 -10.95 -37.96
C ASP A 15 12.08 -9.82 -36.92
N GLY A 16 12.86 -10.11 -35.86
CA GLY A 16 13.14 -9.17 -34.78
C GLY A 16 12.05 -9.09 -33.71
N SER A 17 10.98 -9.88 -33.83
CA SER A 17 9.98 -10.01 -32.78
C SER A 17 10.44 -11.04 -31.74
N TYR A 18 9.93 -10.94 -30.54
CA TYR A 18 10.14 -11.91 -29.47
C TYR A 18 8.80 -12.36 -28.90
N SER A 19 8.73 -13.60 -28.48
CA SER A 19 7.63 -14.10 -27.65
C SER A 19 8.19 -14.54 -26.30
N MET A 20 7.55 -14.10 -25.24
CA MET A 20 7.82 -14.58 -23.88
C MET A 20 6.67 -15.50 -23.50
N SER A 21 6.95 -16.77 -23.26
CA SER A 21 6.00 -17.68 -22.65
C SER A 21 6.30 -17.77 -21.17
N LEU A 22 5.34 -17.38 -20.33
CA LEU A 22 5.32 -17.74 -18.92
C LEU A 22 4.81 -19.19 -18.82
N GLU A 23 5.61 -20.04 -18.21
CA GLU A 23 5.08 -21.34 -17.80
C GLU A 23 3.95 -21.11 -16.78
N VAL A 24 2.78 -21.63 -17.04
CA VAL A 24 1.68 -21.57 -16.09
C VAL A 24 2.07 -22.38 -14.86
N GLY A 25 2.10 -21.74 -13.71
CA GLY A 25 2.40 -22.42 -12.45
C GLY A 25 1.37 -23.51 -12.16
N PRO A 26 1.76 -24.55 -11.40
CA PRO A 26 0.94 -25.74 -11.18
C PRO A 26 -0.24 -25.52 -10.23
N TYR A 27 -0.32 -24.38 -9.56
CA TYR A 27 -1.30 -24.16 -8.51
C TYR A 27 -2.42 -23.20 -8.93
N SER A 28 -3.63 -23.49 -8.47
CA SER A 28 -4.77 -22.58 -8.54
C SER A 28 -4.96 -21.86 -7.22
N ALA A 29 -5.75 -20.78 -7.20
CA ALA A 29 -6.13 -20.11 -5.97
C ALA A 29 -7.12 -20.95 -5.17
N MET A 30 -6.97 -20.94 -3.86
CA MET A 30 -8.06 -21.23 -2.92
C MET A 30 -9.07 -20.09 -2.96
N GLY A 31 -10.28 -20.30 -2.45
CA GLY A 31 -11.25 -19.22 -2.30
C GLY A 31 -10.70 -18.05 -1.47
N VAL A 32 -11.22 -16.87 -1.71
CA VAL A 32 -10.87 -15.68 -0.92
C VAL A 32 -11.11 -15.93 0.57
N GLN A 33 -10.20 -15.45 1.36
CA GLN A 33 -10.31 -15.41 2.82
C GLN A 33 -10.18 -13.97 3.27
N GLU A 34 -10.81 -13.62 4.37
CA GLU A 34 -10.80 -12.27 4.92
C GLU A 34 -10.31 -12.30 6.36
N ALA A 35 -9.70 -11.20 6.78
CA ALA A 35 -9.29 -11.00 8.15
C ALA A 35 -9.45 -9.53 8.56
N ARG A 36 -9.69 -9.32 9.86
CA ARG A 36 -9.70 -8.02 10.51
C ARG A 36 -8.63 -8.04 11.60
N ILE A 37 -7.77 -7.06 11.58
CA ILE A 37 -6.65 -6.93 12.50
C ILE A 37 -6.96 -5.75 13.42
N THR A 38 -7.21 -6.02 14.68
CA THR A 38 -7.40 -4.97 15.68
C THR A 38 -6.05 -4.36 16.03
N VAL A 39 -5.96 -3.05 15.96
CA VAL A 39 -4.76 -2.25 16.22
C VAL A 39 -5.06 -1.24 17.32
N ASP A 40 -4.17 -1.13 18.29
CA ASP A 40 -4.23 -0.06 19.30
C ASP A 40 -3.81 1.25 18.62
N THR A 41 -4.74 2.18 18.53
CA THR A 41 -4.55 3.50 17.94
C THR A 41 -4.63 4.63 18.97
N SER A 42 -4.52 4.29 20.26
CA SER A 42 -4.58 5.25 21.37
C SER A 42 -3.49 6.32 21.21
N GLY A 43 -3.92 7.58 21.12
CA GLY A 43 -3.01 8.72 21.01
C GLY A 43 -2.30 8.88 19.66
N VAL A 44 -2.70 8.11 18.65
CA VAL A 44 -2.20 8.26 17.28
C VAL A 44 -2.76 9.52 16.65
N TRP A 45 -4.04 9.78 16.85
CA TRP A 45 -4.72 10.99 16.43
C TRP A 45 -5.22 11.78 17.64
N GLU A 46 -5.30 13.10 17.54
CA GLU A 46 -5.77 13.93 18.65
C GLU A 46 -7.21 13.63 19.05
N SER A 47 -8.07 13.34 18.08
CA SER A 47 -9.50 13.05 18.26
C SER A 47 -9.93 11.69 17.69
N GLY A 48 -8.99 10.81 17.39
CA GLY A 48 -9.28 9.52 16.78
C GLY A 48 -9.69 8.43 17.77
N PRO A 49 -10.12 7.26 17.27
CA PRO A 49 -10.48 6.12 18.12
C PRO A 49 -9.23 5.52 18.81
N GLU A 50 -9.46 4.96 20.00
CA GLU A 50 -8.40 4.26 20.76
C GLU A 50 -8.02 2.91 20.13
N SER A 51 -8.90 2.35 19.30
CA SER A 51 -8.69 1.07 18.61
C SER A 51 -9.33 1.13 17.23
N SER A 52 -8.60 0.63 16.25
CA SER A 52 -9.06 0.57 14.86
C SER A 52 -8.81 -0.82 14.27
N GLU A 53 -9.48 -1.14 13.17
CA GLU A 53 -9.33 -2.42 12.49
C GLU A 53 -8.83 -2.22 11.07
N VAL A 54 -7.83 -3.02 10.68
CA VAL A 54 -7.39 -3.17 9.29
C VAL A 54 -8.10 -4.37 8.69
N HIS A 55 -8.82 -4.16 7.60
CA HIS A 55 -9.43 -5.22 6.80
C HIS A 55 -8.50 -5.66 5.67
N LEU A 56 -8.44 -6.96 5.43
CA LEU A 56 -7.70 -7.53 4.32
C LEU A 56 -8.37 -8.78 3.75
N SER A 57 -8.26 -8.91 2.44
CA SER A 57 -8.62 -10.13 1.70
C SER A 57 -7.35 -10.82 1.22
N TYR A 58 -7.30 -12.15 1.30
CA TYR A 58 -6.13 -12.90 0.85
C TYR A 58 -6.50 -14.22 0.19
N TRP A 59 -5.60 -14.70 -0.65
CA TRP A 59 -5.71 -15.95 -1.40
C TRP A 59 -4.48 -16.80 -1.18
N LEU A 60 -4.68 -18.06 -0.91
CA LEU A 60 -3.62 -19.04 -0.80
C LEU A 60 -3.55 -19.90 -2.08
N PRO A 61 -2.37 -20.32 -2.51
CA PRO A 61 -2.26 -21.34 -3.54
C PRO A 61 -2.79 -22.68 -3.01
N ASN A 62 -3.43 -23.47 -3.85
CA ASN A 62 -4.07 -24.72 -3.45
C ASN A 62 -3.10 -25.85 -3.06
N ASN A 63 -1.79 -25.62 -3.16
CA ASN A 63 -0.77 -26.50 -2.61
C ASN A 63 -0.49 -26.25 -1.12
N THR A 64 -1.12 -25.25 -0.53
CA THR A 64 -0.97 -24.93 0.89
C THR A 64 -1.79 -25.94 1.70
N ILE A 65 -1.23 -27.10 1.94
CA ILE A 65 -1.76 -28.09 2.86
C ILE A 65 -1.31 -27.79 4.28
N GLU A 66 -1.99 -28.37 5.25
CA GLU A 66 -1.64 -28.15 6.65
C GLU A 66 -0.16 -28.46 6.91
N GLY A 67 0.59 -27.45 7.33
CA GLY A 67 2.04 -27.52 7.60
C GLY A 67 2.93 -26.91 6.52
N ASP A 68 2.44 -26.66 5.30
CA ASP A 68 3.19 -25.95 4.29
C ASP A 68 3.16 -24.42 4.56
N LYS A 69 4.29 -23.77 4.27
CA LYS A 69 4.45 -22.32 4.44
C LYS A 69 4.86 -21.67 3.15
N VAL A 70 4.16 -20.61 2.79
CA VAL A 70 4.35 -19.86 1.55
C VAL A 70 4.75 -18.40 1.80
N PRO A 71 5.54 -17.77 0.92
CA PRO A 71 5.78 -16.33 0.97
C PRO A 71 4.52 -15.57 0.56
N VAL A 72 4.42 -14.32 0.99
CA VAL A 72 3.29 -13.44 0.73
C VAL A 72 3.71 -12.29 -0.18
N ILE A 73 2.88 -11.93 -1.16
CA ILE A 73 2.95 -10.65 -1.85
C ILE A 73 1.68 -9.89 -1.52
N ALA A 74 1.81 -8.66 -1.02
CA ALA A 74 0.68 -7.84 -0.66
C ALA A 74 0.66 -6.51 -1.42
N VAL A 75 -0.55 -6.01 -1.66
CA VAL A 75 -0.85 -4.64 -2.10
C VAL A 75 -1.58 -3.96 -0.97
N ILE A 76 -1.06 -2.84 -0.50
CA ILE A 76 -1.68 -2.03 0.56
C ILE A 76 -2.14 -0.71 -0.06
N SER A 77 -3.43 -0.42 0.04
CA SER A 77 -4.04 0.61 -0.81
C SER A 77 -5.27 1.24 -0.16
N PRO A 78 -5.50 2.55 -0.39
CA PRO A 78 -6.78 3.17 -0.10
C PRO A 78 -7.83 2.97 -1.23
N TYR A 79 -7.45 2.30 -2.33
CA TYR A 79 -8.28 2.25 -3.54
C TYR A 79 -9.28 1.10 -3.58
N PHE A 80 -9.31 0.24 -2.57
CA PHE A 80 -10.21 -0.91 -2.56
C PHE A 80 -11.68 -0.51 -2.39
N SER A 81 -11.97 0.65 -1.80
CA SER A 81 -13.31 1.24 -1.74
C SER A 81 -13.72 2.04 -2.98
N TYR A 82 -12.88 2.09 -4.02
CA TYR A 82 -13.13 2.95 -5.16
C TYR A 82 -13.91 2.23 -6.27
N GLY A 83 -15.19 2.54 -6.41
CA GLY A 83 -16.07 1.99 -7.44
C GLY A 83 -16.90 0.79 -6.98
N PRO A 84 -17.75 0.24 -7.85
CA PRO A 84 -18.56 -0.90 -7.48
C PRO A 84 -17.64 -2.06 -7.10
N GLN A 85 -17.70 -2.41 -5.86
CA GLN A 85 -17.09 -3.61 -5.32
C GLN A 85 -17.63 -4.78 -6.13
N GLY A 86 -16.81 -5.39 -6.92
CA GLY A 86 -17.26 -6.55 -7.65
C GLY A 86 -17.37 -7.75 -6.74
N SER A 87 -17.82 -8.85 -7.31
CA SER A 87 -18.06 -10.07 -6.55
C SER A 87 -16.82 -10.48 -5.74
N GLU A 88 -17.06 -10.88 -4.52
CA GLU A 88 -16.13 -11.35 -3.48
C GLU A 88 -15.11 -12.41 -3.92
N SER A 89 -15.13 -12.82 -5.18
CA SER A 89 -14.40 -13.99 -5.65
C SER A 89 -13.14 -13.70 -6.47
N THR A 90 -12.87 -12.45 -6.82
CA THR A 90 -11.71 -12.14 -7.65
C THR A 90 -11.11 -10.77 -7.34
N PRO A 91 -9.77 -10.64 -7.31
CA PRO A 91 -9.10 -9.36 -7.11
C PRO A 91 -9.28 -8.38 -8.28
N THR A 92 -10.19 -8.69 -9.21
CA THR A 92 -10.36 -7.99 -10.49
C THR A 92 -11.13 -6.69 -10.41
N ASN A 93 -11.77 -6.40 -9.29
CA ASN A 93 -12.72 -5.29 -9.18
C ASN A 93 -12.20 -4.07 -8.43
N VAL A 94 -10.89 -3.98 -8.26
CA VAL A 94 -10.23 -2.90 -7.52
C VAL A 94 -9.60 -1.93 -8.50
N ILE A 95 -9.66 -0.63 -8.24
CA ILE A 95 -8.80 0.32 -8.93
C ILE A 95 -7.37 -0.10 -8.62
N GLY A 96 -6.58 -0.26 -9.68
CA GLY A 96 -5.34 -1.01 -9.56
C GLY A 96 -5.51 -2.51 -9.83
N ALA A 97 -6.73 -2.94 -10.17
CA ALA A 97 -7.05 -4.32 -10.51
C ALA A 97 -6.02 -4.98 -11.44
N ALA A 98 -5.53 -4.25 -12.42
CA ALA A 98 -4.50 -4.76 -13.31
C ALA A 98 -3.22 -5.18 -12.56
N ARG A 99 -2.90 -4.55 -11.45
CA ARG A 99 -1.71 -4.88 -10.63
C ARG A 99 -1.99 -6.05 -9.70
N GLY A 100 -3.13 -6.04 -9.03
CA GLY A 100 -3.59 -7.18 -8.22
C GLY A 100 -3.77 -8.43 -9.07
N GLN A 101 -4.41 -8.29 -10.23
CA GLN A 101 -4.58 -9.38 -11.18
C GLN A 101 -3.21 -9.90 -11.68
N PHE A 102 -2.25 -9.02 -11.95
CA PHE A 102 -0.91 -9.43 -12.34
C PHE A 102 -0.24 -10.33 -11.30
N ILE A 103 -0.30 -9.97 -10.02
CA ILE A 103 0.25 -10.79 -8.94
C ILE A 103 -0.52 -12.09 -8.80
N PHE A 104 -1.84 -12.02 -8.83
CA PHE A 104 -2.70 -13.19 -8.75
C PHE A 104 -2.43 -14.20 -9.86
N ASP A 105 -2.33 -13.74 -11.10
CA ASP A 105 -2.13 -14.62 -12.26
C ASP A 105 -0.70 -15.16 -12.38
N ASN A 106 0.30 -14.39 -11.90
CA ASN A 106 1.70 -14.73 -12.16
C ASN A 106 2.47 -15.26 -10.94
N PHE A 107 2.06 -14.95 -9.72
CA PHE A 107 2.80 -15.38 -8.53
C PHE A 107 2.06 -16.43 -7.71
N LEU A 108 0.75 -16.29 -7.55
CA LEU A 108 -0.02 -17.29 -6.82
C LEU A 108 0.10 -18.69 -7.42
N PRO A 109 0.04 -18.90 -8.76
CA PRO A 109 0.26 -20.22 -9.36
C PRO A 109 1.65 -20.81 -9.10
N HIS A 110 2.60 -19.98 -8.68
CA HIS A 110 3.96 -20.40 -8.34
C HIS A 110 4.19 -20.55 -6.82
N GLY A 111 3.13 -20.59 -6.03
CA GLY A 111 3.20 -20.89 -4.60
C GLY A 111 3.38 -19.67 -3.70
N TYR A 112 2.99 -18.48 -4.15
CA TYR A 112 2.90 -17.28 -3.31
C TYR A 112 1.46 -17.08 -2.85
N ALA A 113 1.28 -16.69 -1.59
CA ALA A 113 0.02 -16.09 -1.16
C ALA A 113 -0.08 -14.67 -1.71
N PHE A 114 -1.29 -14.22 -2.01
CA PHE A 114 -1.56 -12.85 -2.40
C PHE A 114 -2.50 -12.21 -1.39
N ALA A 115 -2.26 -10.95 -1.00
CA ALA A 115 -3.12 -10.21 -0.10
C ALA A 115 -3.41 -8.79 -0.61
N GLN A 116 -4.62 -8.33 -0.37
CA GLN A 116 -5.07 -6.95 -0.55
C GLN A 116 -5.44 -6.38 0.81
N VAL A 117 -4.81 -5.27 1.20
CA VAL A 117 -4.96 -4.66 2.51
C VAL A 117 -5.52 -3.25 2.33
N ALA A 118 -6.66 -2.98 2.92
CA ALA A 118 -7.25 -1.65 2.96
C ALA A 118 -6.58 -0.79 4.04
N GLY A 119 -6.18 0.43 3.71
CA GLY A 119 -5.70 1.40 4.70
C GLY A 119 -6.80 1.81 5.70
N PHE A 120 -6.41 2.35 6.85
CA PHE A 120 -7.40 2.87 7.81
C PHE A 120 -8.34 3.89 7.17
N GLY A 121 -9.62 3.85 7.56
CA GLY A 121 -10.66 4.75 7.04
C GLY A 121 -11.03 4.51 5.58
N THR A 122 -10.66 3.36 5.01
CA THR A 122 -11.00 2.99 3.63
C THR A 122 -11.58 1.59 3.57
N GLU A 123 -12.48 1.35 2.65
CA GLU A 123 -13.19 0.09 2.46
C GLU A 123 -13.82 -0.36 3.79
N GLU A 124 -13.56 -1.56 4.28
CA GLU A 124 -14.08 -2.05 5.56
C GLU A 124 -13.08 -1.87 6.74
N SER A 125 -11.98 -1.15 6.54
CA SER A 125 -11.07 -0.77 7.61
C SER A 125 -11.63 0.42 8.38
N SER A 126 -11.63 0.34 9.69
CA SER A 126 -12.04 1.45 10.55
C SER A 126 -10.88 2.42 10.82
N GLY A 127 -11.11 3.43 11.65
CA GLY A 127 -10.10 4.45 11.98
C GLY A 127 -10.09 5.60 11.00
N CYS A 128 -8.99 6.32 10.95
CA CYS A 128 -8.86 7.53 10.16
C CYS A 128 -7.93 7.33 8.97
N PHE A 129 -8.36 7.78 7.79
CA PHE A 129 -7.47 7.95 6.65
C PHE A 129 -6.66 9.24 6.84
N ASP A 130 -5.47 9.12 7.41
CA ASP A 130 -4.63 10.26 7.77
C ASP A 130 -3.59 10.66 6.70
N TYR A 131 -3.77 10.14 5.50
CA TYR A 131 -3.01 10.47 4.32
C TYR A 131 -1.50 10.40 4.55
N ARG A 132 -0.99 9.18 4.70
CA ARG A 132 0.42 8.88 4.91
C ARG A 132 0.99 9.33 6.26
N GLY A 133 0.13 9.54 7.25
CA GLY A 133 0.51 9.87 8.60
C GLY A 133 0.88 8.65 9.46
N ALA A 134 1.03 8.90 10.75
CA ALA A 134 1.44 7.86 11.72
C ALA A 134 0.42 6.72 11.81
N GLY A 135 -0.87 7.03 11.71
CA GLY A 135 -1.93 6.03 11.77
C GLY A 135 -1.87 5.07 10.58
N GLU A 136 -1.75 5.60 9.38
CA GLU A 136 -1.63 4.76 8.18
C GLU A 136 -0.41 3.85 8.27
N GLY A 137 0.75 4.40 8.66
CA GLY A 137 1.97 3.60 8.88
C GLY A 137 1.78 2.48 9.90
N LEU A 138 1.06 2.74 10.99
CA LEU A 138 0.75 1.75 12.03
C LEU A 138 -0.15 0.63 11.49
N GLY A 139 -1.20 0.96 10.74
CA GLY A 139 -2.06 -0.03 10.09
C GLY A 139 -1.33 -0.90 9.07
N ILE A 140 -0.46 -0.28 8.26
CA ILE A 140 0.41 -0.98 7.32
C ILE A 140 1.34 -1.95 8.04
N HIS A 141 1.99 -1.50 9.11
CA HIS A 141 2.88 -2.34 9.92
C HIS A 141 2.14 -3.54 10.50
N ALA A 142 0.97 -3.31 11.10
CA ALA A 142 0.14 -4.38 11.67
C ALA A 142 -0.24 -5.43 10.62
N ALA A 143 -0.55 -5.01 9.40
CA ALA A 143 -0.86 -5.93 8.31
C ALA A 143 0.36 -6.77 7.89
N VAL A 144 1.54 -6.17 7.78
CA VAL A 144 2.79 -6.89 7.46
C VAL A 144 3.13 -7.92 8.54
N GLU A 145 3.03 -7.53 9.82
CA GLU A 145 3.25 -8.43 10.96
C GLU A 145 2.25 -9.60 10.95
N TRP A 146 0.97 -9.30 10.74
CA TRP A 146 -0.06 -10.33 10.68
C TRP A 146 0.22 -11.32 9.55
N LEU A 147 0.48 -10.83 8.33
CA LEU A 147 0.78 -11.68 7.17
C LEU A 147 2.04 -12.53 7.38
N GLY A 148 3.06 -11.98 8.05
CA GLY A 148 4.30 -12.70 8.34
C GLY A 148 4.17 -13.78 9.40
N THR A 149 3.22 -13.63 10.33
CA THR A 149 3.09 -14.53 11.51
C THR A 149 2.04 -15.62 11.34
N GLN A 150 1.29 -15.64 10.24
CA GLN A 150 0.29 -16.67 10.01
C GLN A 150 0.91 -18.07 9.93
N ASN A 151 0.16 -19.08 10.36
CA ASN A 151 0.64 -20.47 10.36
C ASN A 151 0.97 -21.01 8.96
N TRP A 152 0.34 -20.48 7.93
CA TRP A 152 0.60 -20.78 6.52
C TRP A 152 1.70 -19.90 5.89
N SER A 153 2.16 -18.84 6.57
CA SER A 153 3.22 -17.95 6.09
C SER A 153 4.61 -18.47 6.44
N ASN A 154 5.56 -18.32 5.54
CA ASN A 154 6.96 -18.61 5.82
C ASN A 154 7.72 -17.44 6.45
N GLY A 155 7.00 -16.37 6.82
CA GLY A 155 7.57 -15.17 7.44
C GLY A 155 8.14 -14.15 6.45
N ASN A 156 8.01 -14.37 5.14
CA ASN A 156 8.52 -13.46 4.13
C ASN A 156 7.37 -12.74 3.44
N VAL A 157 7.31 -11.43 3.62
CA VAL A 157 6.32 -10.54 2.99
C VAL A 157 7.02 -9.63 2.01
N GLY A 158 6.51 -9.54 0.80
CA GLY A 158 6.90 -8.56 -0.22
C GLY A 158 5.73 -7.63 -0.52
N LEU A 159 6.02 -6.35 -0.76
CA LEU A 159 5.01 -5.38 -1.17
C LEU A 159 5.21 -4.97 -2.62
N TYR A 160 4.09 -4.75 -3.31
CA TYR A 160 4.04 -4.40 -4.72
C TYR A 160 2.94 -3.37 -4.96
N GLY A 161 3.20 -2.36 -5.78
CA GLY A 161 2.15 -1.42 -6.17
C GLY A 161 2.67 -0.15 -6.80
N LYS A 162 1.74 0.62 -7.37
CA LYS A 162 2.01 1.85 -8.11
C LYS A 162 1.30 3.03 -7.47
N SER A 163 1.89 4.23 -7.60
CA SER A 163 1.32 5.49 -7.11
C SER A 163 1.18 5.46 -5.58
N TYR A 164 0.00 5.63 -5.02
CA TYR A 164 -0.23 5.53 -3.58
C TYR A 164 0.24 4.16 -3.03
N GLU A 165 -0.09 3.08 -3.71
CA GLU A 165 0.36 1.72 -3.35
C GLU A 165 1.90 1.56 -3.42
N GLY A 166 2.59 2.41 -4.18
CA GLY A 166 4.04 2.53 -4.15
C GLY A 166 4.52 3.34 -2.95
N ALA A 167 3.75 4.33 -2.52
CA ALA A 167 4.05 5.15 -1.36
C ALA A 167 3.89 4.39 -0.04
N THR A 168 2.83 3.60 0.13
CA THR A 168 2.60 2.77 1.33
C THR A 168 3.75 1.80 1.62
N GLN A 169 4.51 1.41 0.60
CA GLN A 169 5.67 0.54 0.77
C GLN A 169 6.84 1.25 1.47
N TRP A 170 7.02 2.55 1.22
CA TRP A 170 8.00 3.35 1.94
C TRP A 170 7.60 3.56 3.40
N GLU A 171 6.32 3.66 3.67
CA GLU A 171 5.77 3.71 5.03
C GLU A 171 6.01 2.39 5.76
N ALA A 172 5.72 1.25 5.12
CA ALA A 172 6.03 -0.06 5.66
C ALA A 172 7.51 -0.21 6.01
N ALA A 173 8.40 0.23 5.11
CA ALA A 173 9.84 0.20 5.34
C ALA A 173 10.25 1.15 6.48
N ALA A 174 9.64 2.34 6.58
CA ALA A 174 9.91 3.30 7.64
C ALA A 174 9.47 2.79 9.03
N MET A 175 8.40 2.03 9.09
CA MET A 175 7.97 1.36 10.34
C MET A 175 8.92 0.22 10.74
N GLY A 176 9.56 -0.41 9.77
CA GLY A 176 10.45 -1.54 9.98
C GLY A 176 9.68 -2.81 10.35
N SER A 177 10.07 -3.92 9.80
CA SER A 177 9.55 -5.26 10.15
C SER A 177 10.55 -6.31 9.74
N GLU A 178 10.74 -7.32 10.58
CA GLU A 178 11.53 -8.48 10.21
C GLU A 178 10.86 -9.34 9.13
N HIS A 179 9.55 -9.22 8.97
CA HIS A 179 8.80 -9.94 7.95
C HIS A 179 8.86 -9.27 6.58
N LEU A 180 9.04 -7.96 6.51
CA LEU A 180 9.16 -7.23 5.25
C LEU A 180 10.51 -7.50 4.58
N LYS A 181 10.52 -8.27 3.49
CA LYS A 181 11.76 -8.67 2.79
C LYS A 181 12.06 -7.87 1.56
N THR A 182 11.04 -7.40 0.86
CA THR A 182 11.19 -6.64 -0.38
C THR A 182 10.05 -5.67 -0.61
N ILE A 183 10.38 -4.56 -1.25
CA ILE A 183 9.39 -3.61 -1.76
C ILE A 183 9.64 -3.35 -3.25
N VAL A 184 8.54 -3.19 -3.99
CA VAL A 184 8.56 -2.86 -5.43
C VAL A 184 7.73 -1.59 -5.65
N PRO A 185 8.21 -0.41 -5.19
CA PRO A 185 7.48 0.83 -5.35
C PRO A 185 7.60 1.34 -6.79
N MET A 186 6.46 1.44 -7.47
CA MET A 186 6.38 2.04 -8.80
C MET A 186 5.73 3.41 -8.73
N SER A 187 6.43 4.45 -9.16
CA SER A 187 5.93 5.83 -9.15
C SER A 187 5.29 6.22 -7.80
N GLY A 188 5.92 5.80 -6.71
CA GLY A 188 5.49 6.05 -5.34
C GLY A 188 6.37 7.11 -4.69
N THR A 189 5.76 8.19 -4.18
CA THR A 189 6.52 9.24 -3.50
C THR A 189 7.03 8.76 -2.14
N THR A 190 8.23 9.16 -1.78
CA THR A 190 8.85 8.86 -0.48
C THR A 190 8.48 9.86 0.60
N ALA A 191 7.98 11.04 0.20
CA ALA A 191 7.58 12.11 1.09
C ALA A 191 6.44 12.93 0.48
N LEU A 192 5.55 13.45 1.32
CA LEU A 192 4.39 14.20 0.86
C LEU A 192 4.75 15.64 0.46
N HIS A 193 5.65 16.29 1.18
CA HIS A 193 6.00 17.68 0.92
C HIS A 193 6.51 17.95 -0.51
N PRO A 194 7.50 17.22 -1.04
CA PRO A 194 7.99 17.46 -2.41
C PRO A 194 6.96 17.11 -3.50
N LEU A 195 5.94 16.34 -3.18
CA LEU A 195 4.82 16.09 -4.07
C LEU A 195 3.92 17.33 -4.20
N LEU A 196 3.64 18.00 -3.08
CA LEU A 196 2.70 19.12 -3.00
C LEU A 196 3.37 20.48 -3.28
N TYR A 197 4.66 20.57 -3.04
CA TYR A 197 5.43 21.80 -3.19
C TYR A 197 6.71 21.58 -3.99
N LYS A 198 6.83 22.27 -5.10
CA LYS A 198 8.03 22.28 -5.95
C LYS A 198 8.82 23.57 -5.68
N ASN A 199 10.00 23.47 -5.11
CA ASN A 199 10.86 24.63 -4.76
C ASN A 199 10.12 25.70 -3.91
N GLY A 200 9.29 25.27 -2.98
CA GLY A 200 8.51 26.17 -2.12
C GLY A 200 7.22 26.75 -2.75
N SER A 201 6.93 26.40 -4.00
CA SER A 201 5.67 26.77 -4.65
C SER A 201 4.67 25.62 -4.61
N ALA A 202 3.44 25.91 -4.19
CA ALA A 202 2.36 24.94 -4.24
C ALA A 202 2.09 24.50 -5.69
N GLU A 203 2.07 23.20 -5.91
CA GLU A 203 1.74 22.61 -7.20
C GLU A 203 0.23 22.38 -7.26
N ALA A 204 -0.48 23.19 -8.04
CA ALA A 204 -1.95 23.25 -8.02
C ALA A 204 -2.63 21.90 -8.32
N ARG A 205 -2.07 21.12 -9.23
CA ARG A 205 -2.62 19.80 -9.57
C ARG A 205 -2.47 18.80 -8.41
N SER A 206 -1.32 18.81 -7.77
CA SER A 206 -1.06 17.94 -6.61
C SER A 206 -1.94 18.32 -5.42
N GLN A 207 -2.21 19.60 -5.23
CA GLN A 207 -3.15 20.08 -4.20
C GLN A 207 -4.58 19.58 -4.47
N ILE A 208 -5.07 19.72 -5.72
CA ILE A 208 -6.39 19.23 -6.10
C ILE A 208 -6.46 17.70 -5.96
N MET A 209 -5.42 16.99 -6.34
CA MET A 209 -5.34 15.55 -6.23
C MET A 209 -5.36 15.10 -4.77
N HIS A 210 -4.66 15.81 -3.87
CA HIS A 210 -4.67 15.57 -2.44
C HIS A 210 -6.11 15.67 -1.86
N MET A 211 -6.81 16.75 -2.17
CA MET A 211 -8.22 16.91 -1.77
C MET A 211 -9.12 15.82 -2.35
N ASN A 212 -8.85 15.40 -3.59
CA ASN A 212 -9.64 14.38 -4.29
C ASN A 212 -9.42 12.98 -3.68
N TYR A 213 -8.21 12.65 -3.28
CA TYR A 213 -7.93 11.40 -2.56
C TYR A 213 -8.76 11.29 -1.30
N PHE A 214 -8.74 12.32 -0.51
CA PHE A 214 -9.48 12.37 0.73
C PHE A 214 -11.00 12.20 0.51
N SER A 215 -11.56 12.90 -0.49
CA SER A 215 -12.99 12.86 -0.75
C SER A 215 -13.47 11.61 -1.48
N SER A 216 -12.59 10.83 -2.09
CA SER A 216 -12.97 9.72 -2.97
C SER A 216 -12.53 8.33 -2.50
N THR A 217 -11.62 8.25 -1.52
CA THR A 217 -11.10 6.98 -1.01
C THR A 217 -11.63 6.61 0.36
N VAL A 218 -12.18 7.56 1.08
CA VAL A 218 -12.79 7.35 2.38
C VAL A 218 -14.15 6.69 2.21
N ASP A 219 -14.42 5.69 3.03
CA ASP A 219 -15.73 5.08 3.09
C ASP A 219 -16.74 6.05 3.74
N TYR A 220 -17.61 6.62 2.92
CA TYR A 220 -18.65 7.54 3.36
C TYR A 220 -19.81 6.87 4.13
N ASP A 221 -19.87 5.54 4.11
CA ASP A 221 -20.86 4.79 4.90
C ASP A 221 -20.44 4.70 6.39
N GLN A 222 -19.23 5.12 6.74
CA GLN A 222 -18.90 5.39 8.13
C GLN A 222 -19.56 6.72 8.54
N ASP A 223 -20.71 6.62 9.13
CA ASP A 223 -21.64 7.71 9.49
C ASP A 223 -21.04 8.89 10.29
N ASP A 224 -19.74 8.87 10.64
CA ASP A 224 -19.09 9.80 11.54
C ASP A 224 -17.64 10.13 11.21
N PHE A 225 -17.20 10.03 9.96
CA PHE A 225 -15.79 10.31 9.63
C PHE A 225 -15.35 11.73 10.08
N ASP A 226 -16.16 12.75 9.82
CA ASP A 226 -15.91 14.12 10.24
C ASP A 226 -15.89 14.29 11.77
N ASN A 227 -16.58 13.40 12.50
CA ASN A 227 -16.60 13.40 13.96
C ASN A 227 -15.50 12.53 14.58
N ILE A 228 -15.00 11.53 13.85
CA ILE A 228 -13.94 10.63 14.36
C ILE A 228 -12.56 11.27 14.21
N CYS A 229 -12.31 12.03 13.13
CA CYS A 229 -10.99 12.59 12.81
C CYS A 229 -11.02 14.05 12.34
N PRO A 230 -11.60 14.97 13.09
CA PRO A 230 -11.74 16.37 12.67
C PRO A 230 -10.39 17.09 12.50
N ASP A 231 -9.40 16.78 13.30
CA ASP A 231 -8.03 17.25 13.24
C ASP A 231 -7.34 16.91 11.91
N ILE A 232 -7.64 15.74 11.35
CA ILE A 232 -7.11 15.32 10.05
C ILE A 232 -7.76 16.12 8.93
N VAL A 233 -9.07 16.33 8.99
CA VAL A 233 -9.80 17.17 8.05
C VAL A 233 -9.24 18.59 8.07
N GLU A 234 -9.03 19.17 9.25
CA GLU A 234 -8.41 20.50 9.40
C GLU A 234 -7.00 20.53 8.82
N GLY A 235 -6.16 19.56 9.11
CA GLY A 235 -4.80 19.47 8.60
C GLY A 235 -4.75 19.39 7.08
N LEU A 236 -5.65 18.65 6.46
CA LEU A 236 -5.75 18.52 5.01
C LEU A 236 -6.18 19.84 4.33
N PHE A 237 -7.12 20.57 4.91
CA PHE A 237 -7.59 21.84 4.35
C PHE A 237 -6.68 23.02 4.71
N ALA A 238 -6.00 23.00 5.84
CA ALA A 238 -5.03 24.02 6.22
C ALA A 238 -3.67 23.86 5.52
N GLY A 239 -3.35 22.64 5.10
CA GLY A 239 -2.08 22.26 4.48
C GLY A 239 -1.58 23.14 3.33
N PRO A 240 -2.45 23.72 2.46
CA PRO A 240 -2.01 24.58 1.37
C PRO A 240 -1.53 25.98 1.77
N VAL A 241 -1.73 26.43 3.00
CA VAL A 241 -1.58 27.87 3.38
C VAL A 241 -0.38 28.11 4.31
N THR A 242 0.78 27.57 4.02
CA THR A 242 1.74 27.34 5.09
C THR A 242 3.08 28.03 5.00
N TYR A 243 3.29 28.85 3.99
CA TYR A 243 4.47 29.71 3.94
C TYR A 243 4.08 31.16 4.30
N ILE A 244 4.39 31.56 5.53
CA ILE A 244 4.28 32.94 5.96
C ILE A 244 5.68 33.53 6.01
N GLY A 245 5.94 34.54 5.18
CA GLY A 245 7.23 35.24 5.15
C GLY A 245 8.40 34.39 4.59
N GLY A 246 8.13 33.31 3.89
CA GLY A 246 9.16 32.42 3.32
C GLY A 246 9.59 31.29 4.23
N GLU A 247 9.06 31.20 5.43
CA GLU A 247 9.28 30.08 6.35
C GLU A 247 8.01 29.25 6.51
N MET A 248 8.18 27.94 6.61
CA MET A 248 7.06 27.03 6.86
C MET A 248 6.63 27.14 8.31
N ASP A 249 5.32 27.22 8.54
CA ASP A 249 4.77 27.17 9.89
C ASP A 249 5.24 25.91 10.63
N PRO A 250 5.66 25.97 11.90
CA PRO A 250 6.16 24.81 12.65
C PRO A 250 5.18 23.62 12.73
N TYR A 251 3.89 23.87 12.80
CA TYR A 251 2.88 22.81 12.78
C TYR A 251 2.92 22.07 11.45
N MET A 252 2.98 22.78 10.35
CA MET A 252 3.06 22.19 9.02
C MET A 252 4.40 21.51 8.76
N GLN A 253 5.48 22.01 9.35
CA GLN A 253 6.76 21.32 9.30
C GLN A 253 6.68 19.94 9.97
N ASN A 254 6.04 19.85 11.13
CA ASN A 254 5.82 18.57 11.80
C ASN A 254 4.93 17.63 10.97
N TYR A 255 3.85 18.15 10.41
CA TYR A 255 2.95 17.39 9.52
C TYR A 255 3.71 16.77 8.35
N TYR A 256 4.56 17.52 7.66
CA TYR A 256 5.34 17.01 6.54
C TYR A 256 6.54 16.14 6.95
N ASN A 257 7.16 16.42 8.10
CA ASN A 257 8.23 15.57 8.63
C ASN A 257 7.71 14.19 9.00
N GLU A 258 6.53 14.10 9.57
CA GLU A 258 5.87 12.83 9.84
C GLU A 258 5.68 12.01 8.55
N ARG A 259 5.29 12.68 7.48
CA ARG A 259 5.02 12.12 6.14
C ARG A 259 6.23 12.05 5.22
N SER A 260 7.42 12.04 5.79
CA SER A 260 8.70 11.80 5.10
C SER A 260 9.28 10.47 5.55
N HIS A 261 9.28 9.48 4.66
CA HIS A 261 9.53 8.10 5.04
C HIS A 261 10.90 7.57 4.63
N ILE A 262 11.59 8.21 3.66
CA ILE A 262 12.80 7.64 3.06
C ILE A 262 13.94 7.45 4.07
N ASP A 263 14.25 8.45 4.89
CA ASP A 263 15.34 8.37 5.86
C ASP A 263 15.03 7.31 6.93
N LYS A 264 13.79 7.33 7.45
CA LYS A 264 13.31 6.32 8.40
C LYS A 264 13.34 4.90 7.81
N ALA A 265 13.01 4.75 6.53
CA ALA A 265 13.07 3.46 5.85
C ALA A 265 14.50 2.90 5.80
N PHE A 266 15.49 3.72 5.49
CA PHE A 266 16.90 3.29 5.49
C PHE A 266 17.46 3.07 6.91
N GLU A 267 16.92 3.71 7.92
CA GLU A 267 17.31 3.49 9.31
C GLU A 267 16.70 2.22 9.91
N ASN A 268 15.45 1.92 9.59
CA ASN A 268 14.66 0.91 10.28
C ASN A 268 14.56 -0.42 9.51
N TRP A 269 14.94 -0.44 8.24
CA TRP A 269 14.73 -1.61 7.39
C TRP A 269 15.93 -1.86 6.45
N ASN A 270 16.24 -3.14 6.20
CA ASN A 270 17.39 -3.57 5.41
C ASN A 270 17.03 -4.58 4.30
N GLY A 271 15.77 -4.62 3.88
CA GLY A 271 15.31 -5.49 2.81
C GLY A 271 15.72 -5.03 1.41
N SER A 272 15.17 -5.69 0.41
CA SER A 272 15.48 -5.41 -1.00
C SER A 272 14.49 -4.42 -1.61
N ILE A 273 14.99 -3.52 -2.46
CA ILE A 273 14.17 -2.54 -3.17
C ILE A 273 14.31 -2.75 -4.68
N TYR A 274 13.20 -2.87 -5.38
CA TYR A 274 13.14 -2.73 -6.83
C TYR A 274 12.32 -1.49 -7.18
N TRP A 275 12.99 -0.35 -7.26
CA TRP A 275 12.34 0.94 -7.48
C TRP A 275 12.12 1.21 -8.96
N VAL A 276 10.85 1.46 -9.33
CA VAL A 276 10.45 1.80 -10.70
C VAL A 276 9.89 3.22 -10.71
N GLN A 277 10.55 4.12 -11.45
CA GLN A 277 10.17 5.52 -11.53
C GLN A 277 10.27 6.02 -12.97
N GLY A 278 9.22 6.65 -13.48
CA GLY A 278 9.25 7.35 -14.75
C GLY A 278 10.04 8.66 -14.65
N MET A 279 11.01 8.87 -15.52
CA MET A 279 11.83 10.11 -15.53
C MET A 279 10.99 11.37 -15.83
N GLN A 280 9.81 11.20 -16.38
CA GLN A 280 8.85 12.27 -16.71
C GLN A 280 7.51 12.05 -16.00
N ASP A 281 7.55 11.45 -14.82
CA ASP A 281 6.35 11.32 -14.00
C ASP A 281 5.98 12.70 -13.42
N TRP A 282 4.86 13.22 -13.85
CA TRP A 282 4.40 14.56 -13.48
C TRP A 282 3.58 14.54 -12.18
N ASN A 283 3.18 13.35 -11.73
CA ASN A 283 2.33 13.19 -10.55
C ASN A 283 3.14 12.94 -9.27
N VAL A 284 4.39 12.50 -9.41
CA VAL A 284 5.22 12.06 -8.27
C VAL A 284 6.61 12.69 -8.33
#